data_d2ed0c0a5031c51223d856bc70f03e12
#
_entry.id   d2ed0c0a5031c51223d856bc70f03e12
#
_cell.length_a   1.000
_cell.length_b   1.000
_cell.length_c   1.000
_cell.angle_alpha   90.00
_cell.angle_beta   90.00
_cell.angle_gamma   90.00
#
_symmetry.space_group_name_H-M   'P 1'
#
loop_
_entity.id
_entity.type
_entity.pdbx_description
1 polymer ?
#
loop_
_entity_poly.entity_id
_entity_poly.type
_entity_poly.pdbx_seq_one_letter_code
_entity_poly.pdbx_strand_id
1 'polypeptide(L)'
;RRYKVGLWRFLRRSSLLVVLTAPVIYLGWIPFALMDLFVTLYQAVCFPVYKIPKVRRSDHIVFDRGDLPYLNAIEKFNCFYCSYGNGVASYLREVAARTEQYWCPIKHARRVASNHSRYPMFFEHGDAEAFRQGLARLRRQYRDCLPGQRPSGHASDPPSGSA
;
A
#
# COMPACT_ATOMS: atom_id res chain seq x y z
N ARG A 1 -21.12 9.54 22.86
CA ARG A 1 -22.45 10.06 22.42
C ARG A 1 -22.46 11.60 22.33
N ARG A 2 -21.66 12.34 23.14
CA ARG A 2 -21.63 13.80 23.20
C ARG A 2 -21.23 14.49 21.89
N TYR A 3 -20.45 13.85 21.04
CA TYR A 3 -19.92 14.40 19.78
C TYR A 3 -20.61 13.89 18.52
N LYS A 4 -21.69 13.08 18.66
CA LYS A 4 -22.40 12.52 17.49
C LYS A 4 -23.25 13.60 16.82
N VAL A 5 -22.94 13.94 15.57
CA VAL A 5 -23.74 14.86 14.76
C VAL A 5 -24.92 14.10 14.16
N GLY A 6 -26.12 14.57 14.42
CA GLY A 6 -27.35 13.98 13.88
C GLY A 6 -27.35 14.03 12.34
N LEU A 7 -27.83 12.96 11.69
CA LEU A 7 -27.84 12.76 10.25
C LEU A 7 -28.46 13.97 9.48
N TRP A 8 -29.60 14.47 9.92
CA TRP A 8 -30.24 15.64 9.33
C TRP A 8 -29.41 16.91 9.41
N ARG A 9 -28.75 17.14 10.54
CA ARG A 9 -27.85 18.28 10.71
C ARG A 9 -26.62 18.18 9.82
N PHE A 10 -26.12 16.97 9.65
CA PHE A 10 -25.00 16.69 8.73
C PHE A 10 -25.36 16.99 7.27
N LEU A 11 -26.52 16.48 6.79
CA LEU A 11 -27.00 16.70 5.43
C LEU A 11 -27.30 18.19 5.15
N ARG A 12 -27.92 18.90 6.10
CA ARG A 12 -28.22 20.34 5.94
C ARG A 12 -26.97 21.22 5.92
N ARG A 13 -25.87 20.76 6.51
CA ARG A 13 -24.60 21.48 6.49
C ARG A 13 -23.73 21.10 5.27
N SER A 14 -24.04 20.02 4.60
CA SER A 14 -23.31 19.60 3.40
C SER A 14 -23.64 20.53 2.24
N SER A 15 -22.62 20.98 1.53
CA SER A 15 -22.79 21.75 0.30
C SER A 15 -23.52 20.90 -0.75
N LEU A 16 -24.38 21.51 -1.54
CA LEU A 16 -25.07 20.85 -2.66
C LEU A 16 -24.08 20.17 -3.61
N LEU A 17 -22.93 20.79 -3.85
CA LEU A 17 -21.86 20.22 -4.67
C LEU A 17 -21.31 18.92 -4.10
N VAL A 18 -21.16 18.82 -2.78
CA VAL A 18 -20.69 17.58 -2.11
C VAL A 18 -21.69 16.45 -2.30
N VAL A 19 -22.99 16.75 -2.21
CA VAL A 19 -24.04 15.75 -2.44
C VAL A 19 -24.08 15.31 -3.91
N LEU A 20 -23.92 16.23 -4.85
CA LEU A 20 -23.88 15.92 -6.29
C LEU A 20 -22.65 15.10 -6.70
N THR A 21 -21.53 15.29 -6.03
CA THR A 21 -20.28 14.52 -6.32
C THR A 21 -20.25 13.15 -5.64
N ALA A 22 -21.10 12.90 -4.66
CA ALA A 22 -21.13 11.63 -3.93
C ALA A 22 -21.28 10.38 -4.84
N PRO A 23 -22.16 10.35 -5.86
CA PRO A 23 -22.26 9.22 -6.78
C PRO A 23 -20.95 8.93 -7.51
N VAL A 24 -20.21 9.97 -7.92
CA VAL A 24 -18.92 9.83 -8.60
C VAL A 24 -17.88 9.20 -7.67
N ILE A 25 -17.84 9.64 -6.41
CA ILE A 25 -16.93 9.08 -5.40
C ILE A 25 -17.23 7.60 -5.18
N TYR A 26 -18.52 7.27 -4.97
CA TYR A 26 -18.89 5.87 -4.70
C TYR A 26 -18.78 4.96 -5.92
N LEU A 27 -18.81 5.49 -7.14
CA LEU A 27 -18.51 4.72 -8.34
C LEU A 27 -17.08 4.15 -8.31
N GLY A 28 -16.17 4.78 -7.57
CA GLY A 28 -14.81 4.31 -7.30
C GLY A 28 -14.74 2.93 -6.63
N TRP A 29 -15.84 2.43 -6.02
CA TRP A 29 -15.90 1.06 -5.50
C TRP A 29 -15.63 0.00 -6.58
N ILE A 30 -16.12 0.21 -7.80
CA ILE A 30 -16.00 -0.74 -8.89
C ILE A 30 -14.52 -0.99 -9.23
N PRO A 31 -13.70 0.03 -9.58
CA PRO A 31 -12.30 -0.19 -9.87
C PRO A 31 -11.52 -0.73 -8.67
N PHE A 32 -11.82 -0.32 -7.43
CA PHE A 32 -11.16 -0.89 -6.24
C PHE A 32 -11.48 -2.37 -6.07
N ALA A 33 -12.74 -2.78 -6.23
CA ALA A 33 -13.13 -4.18 -6.12
C ALA A 33 -12.52 -5.05 -7.23
N LEU A 34 -12.49 -4.54 -8.46
CA LEU A 34 -11.85 -5.23 -9.59
C LEU A 34 -10.34 -5.38 -9.36
N MET A 35 -9.68 -4.34 -8.87
CA MET A 35 -8.26 -4.38 -8.56
C MET A 35 -7.94 -5.35 -7.42
N ASP A 36 -8.74 -5.34 -6.34
CA ASP A 36 -8.62 -6.28 -5.23
C ASP A 36 -8.76 -7.73 -5.70
N LEU A 37 -9.78 -8.01 -6.51
CA LEU A 37 -10.00 -9.32 -7.09
C LEU A 37 -8.82 -9.74 -7.98
N PHE A 38 -8.42 -8.87 -8.91
CA PHE A 38 -7.33 -9.16 -9.84
C PHE A 38 -6.02 -9.45 -9.10
N VAL A 39 -5.63 -8.60 -8.16
CA VAL A 39 -4.37 -8.75 -7.41
C VAL A 39 -4.39 -10.00 -6.54
N THR A 40 -5.54 -10.33 -5.95
CA THR A 40 -5.71 -11.54 -5.15
C THR A 40 -5.55 -12.80 -6.01
N LEU A 41 -6.19 -12.84 -7.20
CA LEU A 41 -6.03 -13.95 -8.14
C LEU A 41 -4.60 -14.01 -8.70
N TYR A 42 -4.04 -12.87 -9.07
CA TYR A 42 -2.68 -12.78 -9.57
C TYR A 42 -1.67 -13.40 -8.60
N GLN A 43 -1.67 -12.96 -7.32
CA GLN A 43 -0.74 -13.54 -6.36
C GLN A 43 -1.07 -15.00 -6.02
N ALA A 44 -2.35 -15.40 -6.07
CA ALA A 44 -2.74 -16.78 -5.80
C ALA A 44 -2.15 -17.75 -6.82
N VAL A 45 -2.07 -17.35 -8.09
CA VAL A 45 -1.56 -18.16 -9.21
C VAL A 45 -0.05 -17.97 -9.39
N CYS A 46 0.42 -16.72 -9.50
CA CYS A 46 1.80 -16.43 -9.89
C CYS A 46 2.81 -16.59 -8.75
N PHE A 47 2.48 -16.19 -7.52
CA PHE A 47 3.44 -16.20 -6.42
C PHE A 47 3.93 -17.59 -6.05
N PRO A 48 3.09 -18.65 -6.00
CA PRO A 48 3.57 -20.01 -5.78
C PRO A 48 4.55 -20.50 -6.85
N VAL A 49 4.27 -20.16 -8.12
CA VAL A 49 5.13 -20.55 -9.27
C VAL A 49 6.52 -19.94 -9.14
N TYR A 50 6.59 -18.67 -8.77
CA TYR A 50 7.86 -17.95 -8.60
C TYR A 50 8.46 -18.06 -7.20
N LYS A 51 7.84 -18.84 -6.30
CA LYS A 51 8.24 -18.98 -4.88
C LYS A 51 8.28 -17.64 -4.13
N ILE A 52 7.41 -16.70 -4.51
CA ILE A 52 7.25 -15.42 -3.85
C ILE A 52 6.29 -15.60 -2.67
N PRO A 53 6.62 -15.15 -1.44
CA PRO A 53 5.70 -15.21 -0.32
C PRO A 53 4.45 -14.37 -0.58
N LYS A 54 3.27 -14.93 -0.31
CA LYS A 54 2.00 -14.20 -0.46
C LYS A 54 1.88 -13.06 0.53
N VAL A 55 1.30 -11.96 0.08
CA VAL A 55 0.93 -10.82 0.93
C VAL A 55 -0.39 -11.14 1.63
N ARG A 56 -0.46 -10.87 2.92
CA ARG A 56 -1.70 -11.02 3.69
C ARG A 56 -2.59 -9.81 3.45
N ARG A 57 -3.73 -10.01 2.82
CA ARG A 57 -4.70 -8.95 2.53
C ARG A 57 -5.21 -8.27 3.81
N SER A 58 -5.40 -9.02 4.89
CA SER A 58 -5.85 -8.52 6.19
C SER A 58 -4.90 -7.52 6.85
N ASP A 59 -3.61 -7.54 6.48
CA ASP A 59 -2.62 -6.61 7.04
C ASP A 59 -2.73 -5.21 6.40
N HIS A 60 -3.44 -5.11 5.28
CA HIS A 60 -3.61 -3.88 4.51
C HIS A 60 -5.03 -3.32 4.60
N ILE A 61 -6.05 -4.17 4.66
CA ILE A 61 -7.47 -3.77 4.66
C ILE A 61 -8.05 -4.00 6.05
N VAL A 62 -8.20 -2.92 6.81
CA VAL A 62 -8.68 -2.92 8.20
C VAL A 62 -9.93 -2.05 8.33
N PHE A 63 -10.96 -2.57 9.03
CA PHE A 63 -12.27 -1.94 9.19
C PHE A 63 -12.61 -1.67 10.66
N ASP A 64 -11.70 -1.05 11.42
CA ASP A 64 -11.83 -0.76 12.84
C ASP A 64 -12.63 0.51 13.17
N ARG A 65 -12.75 1.43 12.20
CA ARG A 65 -13.41 2.73 12.41
C ARG A 65 -14.94 2.66 12.53
N GLY A 66 -15.55 1.53 12.14
CA GLY A 66 -16.99 1.28 12.27
C GLY A 66 -17.48 1.28 13.72
N ASP A 67 -16.62 0.94 14.68
CA ASP A 67 -16.94 0.82 16.10
C ASP A 67 -16.93 2.16 16.84
N LEU A 68 -16.52 3.25 16.18
CA LEU A 68 -16.41 4.56 16.80
C LEU A 68 -17.81 5.14 17.12
N PRO A 69 -18.14 5.40 18.40
CA PRO A 69 -19.48 5.74 18.84
C PRO A 69 -19.91 7.17 18.51
N TYR A 70 -18.96 8.04 18.12
CA TYR A 70 -19.21 9.43 17.76
C TYR A 70 -19.50 9.64 16.27
N LEU A 71 -19.34 8.61 15.44
CA LEU A 71 -19.64 8.68 14.01
C LEU A 71 -21.13 8.38 13.75
N ASN A 72 -21.74 9.15 12.84
CA ASN A 72 -23.05 8.82 12.29
C ASN A 72 -22.96 7.75 11.19
N ALA A 73 -24.10 7.29 10.65
CA ALA A 73 -24.13 6.22 9.65
C ALA A 73 -23.40 6.57 8.34
N ILE A 74 -23.53 7.82 7.88
CA ILE A 74 -22.86 8.28 6.65
C ILE A 74 -21.35 8.37 6.88
N GLU A 75 -20.93 8.91 8.01
CA GLU A 75 -19.51 9.00 8.36
C GLU A 75 -18.87 7.61 8.49
N LYS A 76 -19.56 6.64 9.09
CA LYS A 76 -19.11 5.25 9.16
C LYS A 76 -18.97 4.63 7.76
N PHE A 77 -19.94 4.86 6.88
CA PHE A 77 -19.90 4.38 5.51
C PHE A 77 -18.74 5.00 4.72
N ASN A 78 -18.52 6.31 4.86
CA ASN A 78 -17.39 6.99 4.25
C ASN A 78 -16.04 6.44 4.78
N CYS A 79 -15.94 6.21 6.10
CA CYS A 79 -14.74 5.59 6.69
C CYS A 79 -14.50 4.18 6.14
N PHE A 80 -15.55 3.39 5.98
CA PHE A 80 -15.45 2.06 5.38
C PHE A 80 -14.96 2.13 3.93
N TYR A 81 -15.54 3.02 3.12
CA TYR A 81 -15.12 3.26 1.74
C TYR A 81 -13.63 3.65 1.66
N CYS A 82 -13.22 4.66 2.43
CA CYS A 82 -11.84 5.13 2.43
C CYS A 82 -10.86 4.07 2.96
N SER A 83 -11.24 3.32 3.99
CA SER A 83 -10.41 2.22 4.51
C SER A 83 -10.21 1.12 3.48
N TYR A 84 -11.28 0.77 2.76
CA TYR A 84 -11.20 -0.20 1.67
C TYR A 84 -10.29 0.29 0.54
N GLY A 85 -10.56 1.47 -0.01
CA GLY A 85 -9.78 2.00 -1.14
C GLY A 85 -8.29 2.16 -0.83
N ASN A 86 -7.96 2.75 0.33
CA ASN A 86 -6.56 2.89 0.77
C ASN A 86 -5.93 1.52 1.08
N GLY A 87 -6.69 0.61 1.67
CA GLY A 87 -6.23 -0.75 1.95
C GLY A 87 -5.90 -1.53 0.67
N VAL A 88 -6.78 -1.47 -0.34
CA VAL A 88 -6.53 -2.08 -1.66
C VAL A 88 -5.31 -1.45 -2.33
N ALA A 89 -5.16 -0.13 -2.30
CA ALA A 89 -3.99 0.55 -2.86
C ALA A 89 -2.69 0.11 -2.17
N SER A 90 -2.69 0.00 -0.83
CA SER A 90 -1.56 -0.50 -0.06
C SER A 90 -1.23 -1.96 -0.37
N TYR A 91 -2.26 -2.80 -0.47
CA TYR A 91 -2.13 -4.22 -0.83
C TYR A 91 -1.55 -4.41 -2.22
N LEU A 92 -2.11 -3.71 -3.22
CA LEU A 92 -1.60 -3.69 -4.59
C LEU A 92 -0.13 -3.27 -4.64
N ARG A 93 0.21 -2.21 -3.92
CA ARG A 93 1.59 -1.69 -3.87
C ARG A 93 2.59 -2.74 -3.36
N GLU A 94 2.25 -3.47 -2.30
CA GLU A 94 3.12 -4.52 -1.76
C GLU A 94 3.23 -5.72 -2.71
N VAL A 95 2.13 -6.14 -3.33
CA VAL A 95 2.15 -7.23 -4.33
C VAL A 95 2.99 -6.83 -5.55
N ALA A 96 2.82 -5.61 -6.05
CA ALA A 96 3.61 -5.07 -7.16
C ALA A 96 5.10 -4.98 -6.80
N ALA A 97 5.43 -4.49 -5.59
CA ALA A 97 6.80 -4.39 -5.12
C ALA A 97 7.51 -5.76 -5.02
N ARG A 98 6.80 -6.81 -4.60
CA ARG A 98 7.33 -8.19 -4.60
C ARG A 98 7.54 -8.71 -6.02
N THR A 99 6.64 -8.38 -6.92
CA THR A 99 6.76 -8.74 -8.34
C THR A 99 7.97 -8.05 -8.96
N GLU A 100 8.14 -6.76 -8.70
CA GLU A 100 9.26 -5.97 -9.20
C GLU A 100 10.60 -6.48 -8.65
N GLN A 101 10.67 -6.83 -7.36
CA GLN A 101 11.86 -7.46 -6.77
C GLN A 101 12.26 -8.76 -7.47
N TYR A 102 11.30 -9.52 -7.96
CA TYR A 102 11.57 -10.76 -8.68
C TYR A 102 12.03 -10.52 -10.12
N TRP A 103 11.35 -9.63 -10.85
CA TRP A 103 11.53 -9.46 -12.28
C TRP A 103 12.56 -8.40 -12.65
N CYS A 104 12.48 -7.21 -12.08
CA CYS A 104 13.29 -6.06 -12.49
C CYS A 104 13.65 -5.13 -11.30
N PRO A 105 14.41 -5.61 -10.31
CA PRO A 105 14.78 -4.83 -9.13
C PRO A 105 15.86 -3.79 -9.45
N ILE A 106 15.53 -2.83 -10.31
CA ILE A 106 16.42 -1.77 -10.77
C ILE A 106 15.80 -0.42 -10.41
N LYS A 107 16.58 0.46 -9.81
CA LYS A 107 16.15 1.81 -9.50
C LYS A 107 15.93 2.64 -10.76
N HIS A 108 14.98 3.57 -10.70
CA HIS A 108 14.74 4.50 -11.79
C HIS A 108 15.90 5.51 -11.94
N ALA A 109 16.22 5.91 -13.16
CA ALA A 109 17.18 7.00 -13.42
C ALA A 109 16.70 8.35 -12.87
N ARG A 110 15.37 8.55 -12.81
CA ARG A 110 14.75 9.79 -12.28
C ARG A 110 14.17 9.53 -10.88
N ARG A 111 14.19 10.58 -10.06
CA ARG A 111 13.57 10.53 -8.74
C ARG A 111 12.07 10.25 -8.85
N VAL A 112 11.59 9.23 -8.15
CA VAL A 112 10.18 8.89 -7.98
C VAL A 112 9.67 9.53 -6.69
N ALA A 113 8.49 10.13 -6.73
CA ALA A 113 7.92 10.87 -5.59
C ALA A 113 7.66 9.97 -4.37
N SER A 114 7.31 8.70 -4.59
CA SER A 114 7.02 7.75 -3.53
C SER A 114 7.48 6.35 -3.90
N ASN A 115 8.45 5.84 -3.19
CA ASN A 115 8.98 4.49 -3.35
C ASN A 115 8.32 3.52 -2.36
N HIS A 116 8.24 2.23 -2.71
CA HIS A 116 7.85 1.16 -1.78
C HIS A 116 9.03 0.78 -0.87
N SER A 117 8.75 0.06 0.22
CA SER A 117 9.76 -0.31 1.23
C SER A 117 10.93 -1.15 0.71
N ARG A 118 10.74 -1.88 -0.40
CA ARG A 118 11.76 -2.74 -1.03
C ARG A 118 12.71 -2.00 -1.96
N TYR A 119 12.33 -0.80 -2.42
CA TYR A 119 13.09 -0.02 -3.38
C TYR A 119 14.56 0.27 -2.99
N PRO A 120 14.90 0.55 -1.72
CA PRO A 120 16.30 0.77 -1.32
C PRO A 120 17.24 -0.41 -1.61
N MET A 121 16.71 -1.64 -1.68
CA MET A 121 17.49 -2.85 -1.95
C MET A 121 17.74 -3.10 -3.45
N PHE A 122 17.13 -2.33 -4.33
CA PHE A 122 17.24 -2.50 -5.77
C PHE A 122 18.58 -1.99 -6.29
N PHE A 123 19.02 -2.55 -7.40
CA PHE A 123 20.26 -2.17 -8.05
C PHE A 123 20.18 -0.78 -8.65
N GLU A 124 21.30 -0.09 -8.69
CA GLU A 124 21.35 1.26 -9.29
C GLU A 124 21.10 1.18 -10.79
N HIS A 125 20.51 2.24 -11.33
CA HIS A 125 20.23 2.35 -12.75
C HIS A 125 21.54 2.32 -13.56
N GLY A 126 21.65 1.38 -14.48
CA GLY A 126 22.83 1.22 -15.31
C GLY A 126 23.92 0.30 -14.76
N ASP A 127 23.81 -0.18 -13.51
CA ASP A 127 24.74 -1.13 -12.91
C ASP A 127 24.40 -2.56 -13.34
N ALA A 128 24.83 -2.92 -14.54
CA ALA A 128 24.57 -4.24 -15.13
C ALA A 128 25.33 -5.36 -14.39
N GLU A 129 26.51 -5.08 -13.84
CA GLU A 129 27.34 -6.06 -13.13
C GLU A 129 26.69 -6.45 -11.82
N ALA A 130 26.35 -5.49 -10.95
CA ALA A 130 25.67 -5.75 -9.68
C ALA A 130 24.33 -6.46 -9.90
N PHE A 131 23.56 -6.07 -10.94
CA PHE A 131 22.30 -6.73 -11.29
C PHE A 131 22.51 -8.21 -11.64
N ARG A 132 23.46 -8.54 -12.50
CA ARG A 132 23.72 -9.93 -12.93
C ARG A 132 24.23 -10.80 -11.79
N GLN A 133 25.11 -10.28 -10.97
CA GLN A 133 25.68 -11.02 -9.83
C GLN A 133 24.72 -11.13 -8.65
N GLY A 134 23.91 -10.09 -8.39
CA GLY A 134 23.06 -9.98 -7.20
C GLY A 134 21.63 -10.49 -7.36
N LEU A 135 21.11 -10.63 -8.59
CA LEU A 135 19.69 -10.94 -8.85
C LEU A 135 19.22 -12.24 -8.17
N ALA A 136 19.99 -13.30 -8.26
CA ALA A 136 19.64 -14.59 -7.66
C ALA A 136 19.56 -14.53 -6.11
N ARG A 137 20.38 -13.70 -5.49
CA ARG A 137 20.35 -13.44 -4.05
C ARG A 137 19.12 -12.64 -3.68
N LEU A 138 18.84 -11.55 -4.39
CA LEU A 138 17.73 -10.66 -4.11
C LEU A 138 16.36 -11.35 -4.28
N ARG A 139 16.23 -12.26 -5.24
CA ARG A 139 15.05 -13.11 -5.44
C ARG A 139 14.72 -14.03 -4.26
N ARG A 140 15.66 -14.26 -3.36
CA ARG A 140 15.49 -15.08 -2.14
C ARG A 140 15.24 -14.26 -0.89
N GLN A 141 15.48 -12.94 -0.92
CA GLN A 141 15.40 -12.03 0.23
C GLN A 141 13.99 -11.42 0.38
N TYR A 142 12.95 -12.26 0.53
CA TYR A 142 11.59 -11.76 0.78
C TYR A 142 11.26 -11.63 2.28
N ARG A 143 12.07 -12.23 3.17
CA ARG A 143 11.73 -12.39 4.58
C ARG A 143 11.90 -11.12 5.42
N ASP A 144 12.72 -10.16 4.98
CA ASP A 144 13.20 -9.06 5.81
C ASP A 144 12.42 -7.75 5.65
N CYS A 145 11.33 -7.77 4.90
CA CYS A 145 10.51 -6.57 4.65
C CYS A 145 9.07 -6.74 5.17
N LEU A 146 8.91 -6.95 6.48
CA LEU A 146 7.61 -6.79 7.11
C LEU A 146 7.28 -5.30 7.25
N PRO A 147 6.01 -4.89 7.06
CA PRO A 147 5.60 -3.51 7.30
C PRO A 147 5.99 -3.09 8.73
N GLY A 148 6.82 -2.06 8.85
CA GLY A 148 7.27 -1.54 10.15
C GLY A 148 8.66 -1.99 10.62
N GLN A 149 9.31 -2.93 9.96
CA GLN A 149 10.72 -3.26 10.25
C GLN A 149 11.64 -2.59 9.21
N ARG A 150 12.52 -1.72 9.69
CA ARG A 150 13.66 -1.26 8.88
C ARG A 150 14.53 -2.48 8.57
N PRO A 151 15.11 -2.59 7.35
CA PRO A 151 16.08 -3.64 7.08
C PRO A 151 17.19 -3.61 8.13
N SER A 152 17.37 -4.68 8.85
CA SER A 152 18.53 -4.90 9.70
C SER A 152 19.74 -5.07 8.79
N GLY A 153 20.51 -4.01 8.55
CA GLY A 153 21.74 -4.09 7.76
C GLY A 153 22.09 -2.83 6.98
N HIS A 154 22.24 -1.71 7.66
CA HIS A 154 23.22 -0.70 7.27
C HIS A 154 23.72 -0.04 8.56
N ALA A 155 24.66 -0.76 9.21
CA ALA A 155 25.60 -0.14 10.12
C ALA A 155 26.65 0.53 9.23
N SER A 156 26.56 1.85 9.09
CA SER A 156 27.67 2.77 8.91
C SER A 156 27.11 4.19 8.91
N ASP A 157 26.77 4.70 10.12
CA ASP A 157 26.89 6.13 10.35
C ASP A 157 28.37 6.50 10.24
N PRO A 158 28.75 7.51 9.45
CA PRO A 158 30.10 8.04 9.49
C PRO A 158 30.32 8.70 10.87
N PRO A 159 31.52 8.63 11.44
CA PRO A 159 31.82 9.23 12.73
C PRO A 159 31.61 10.74 12.65
N SER A 160 30.84 11.28 13.60
CA SER A 160 30.74 12.71 13.84
C SER A 160 32.11 13.25 14.15
N GLY A 161 32.74 13.87 13.16
CA GLY A 161 33.98 14.64 13.35
C GLY A 161 33.71 15.84 14.21
N SER A 162 34.28 15.82 15.40
CA SER A 162 34.49 16.97 16.26
C SER A 162 35.55 17.86 15.62
N ALA A 163 35.24 19.11 15.36
CA ALA A 163 36.08 20.28 15.49
C ALA A 163 35.21 21.55 15.35
#